data_548e29a68519ba9d4b58c46df6babd8f
#
_entry.id   548e29a68519ba9d4b58c46df6babd8f
#
_cell.length_a   1.000
_cell.length_b   1.000
_cell.length_c   1.000
_cell.angle_alpha   90.00
_cell.angle_beta   90.00
_cell.angle_gamma   90.00
#
_symmetry.space_group_name_H-M   'P 1'
#
loop_
_entity.id
_entity.type
_entity.pdbx_description
1 polymer ?
#
loop_
_entity_poly.entity_id
_entity_poly.type
_entity_poly.pdbx_seq_one_letter_code
_entity_poly.pdbx_strand_id
1 'polypeptide(L)'
;DDGFLKVNFELGTVRQKENECLLSPTEYRILKKLIENKGKLLTYSILLDSLWDEGVQITDKHTLAVNINRLRKKIETEEHSYISNVYGMGYIWKQ
;
A
#
# COMPACT_ATOMS: atom_id res chain seq x y z
N ASP A 1 -10.43 7.31 -2.59
CA ASP A 1 -11.70 6.71 -3.03
C ASP A 1 -11.94 6.94 -4.50
N ASP A 2 -12.17 5.87 -5.23
CA ASP A 2 -12.49 5.96 -6.64
C ASP A 2 -13.84 5.30 -6.96
N GLY A 3 -14.66 5.07 -5.95
CA GLY A 3 -15.93 4.40 -6.09
C GLY A 3 -15.83 2.88 -5.98
N PHE A 4 -14.68 2.31 -6.24
CA PHE A 4 -14.45 0.87 -6.09
C PHE A 4 -13.74 0.56 -4.78
N LEU A 5 -12.63 1.25 -4.50
CA LEU A 5 -11.88 1.09 -3.27
C LEU A 5 -12.15 2.26 -2.35
N LYS A 6 -12.59 1.98 -1.14
CA LYS A 6 -12.88 3.00 -0.13
C LYS A 6 -12.01 2.76 1.08
N VAL A 7 -11.25 3.78 1.47
CA VAL A 7 -10.34 3.71 2.61
C VAL A 7 -10.73 4.81 3.59
N ASN A 8 -10.96 4.42 4.83
CA ASN A 8 -11.24 5.37 5.90
C ASN A 8 -10.17 5.22 6.97
N PHE A 9 -9.25 6.17 7.02
CA PHE A 9 -8.13 6.10 7.95
C PHE A 9 -8.54 6.38 9.40
N GLU A 10 -9.65 7.08 9.61
CA GLU A 10 -10.14 7.31 10.96
C GLU A 10 -10.68 6.03 11.58
N LEU A 11 -11.36 5.22 10.77
CA LEU A 11 -11.93 3.96 11.23
C LEU A 11 -11.00 2.78 10.98
N GLY A 12 -9.95 2.97 10.20
CA GLY A 12 -9.04 1.90 9.83
C GLY A 12 -9.67 0.86 8.91
N THR A 13 -10.67 1.27 8.11
CA THR A 13 -11.38 0.33 7.25
C THR A 13 -10.99 0.49 5.79
N VAL A 14 -10.94 -0.63 5.09
CA VAL A 14 -10.65 -0.70 3.66
C VAL A 14 -11.71 -1.60 3.03
N ARG A 15 -12.40 -1.11 2.00
CA ARG A 15 -13.48 -1.85 1.37
C ARG A 15 -13.38 -1.80 -0.14
N GLN A 16 -13.67 -2.94 -0.78
CA GLN A 16 -13.88 -3.00 -2.23
C GLN A 16 -15.39 -3.07 -2.42
N LYS A 17 -16.01 -1.99 -2.88
CA LYS A 17 -17.46 -1.86 -2.95
C LYS A 17 -18.04 -2.18 -1.58
N GLU A 18 -18.75 -3.30 -1.46
CA GLU A 18 -19.39 -3.68 -0.19
C GLU A 18 -18.57 -4.68 0.61
N ASN A 19 -17.45 -5.16 0.04
CA ASN A 19 -16.65 -6.19 0.68
C ASN A 19 -15.52 -5.56 1.48
N GLU A 20 -15.39 -5.96 2.73
CA GLU A 20 -14.29 -5.49 3.56
C GLU A 20 -13.00 -6.22 3.19
N CYS A 21 -11.91 -5.47 3.07
CA CYS A 21 -10.59 -6.02 2.85
C CYS A 21 -9.88 -6.13 4.20
N LEU A 22 -9.54 -7.35 4.59
CA LEU A 22 -8.88 -7.56 5.88
C LEU A 22 -7.37 -7.49 5.70
N LEU A 23 -6.81 -6.33 6.01
CA LEU A 23 -5.38 -6.10 5.89
C LEU A 23 -4.67 -6.41 7.20
N SER A 24 -3.45 -6.91 7.10
CA SER A 24 -2.58 -7.00 8.26
C SER A 24 -2.17 -5.57 8.68
N PRO A 25 -1.70 -5.38 9.93
CA PRO A 25 -1.21 -4.06 10.34
C PRO A 25 -0.11 -3.52 9.42
N THR A 26 0.79 -4.38 8.95
CA THR A 26 1.86 -3.98 8.04
C THR A 26 1.29 -3.53 6.70
N GLU A 27 0.36 -4.31 6.13
CA GLU A 27 -0.27 -3.96 4.87
C GLU A 27 -1.02 -2.64 4.97
N TYR A 28 -1.71 -2.42 6.07
CA TYR A 28 -2.44 -1.19 6.30
C TYR A 28 -1.50 0.01 6.35
N ARG A 29 -0.36 -0.11 7.03
CA ARG A 29 0.61 0.97 7.12
C ARG A 29 1.24 1.29 5.77
N ILE A 30 1.52 0.26 4.97
CA ILE A 30 2.03 0.45 3.61
C ILE A 30 0.99 1.20 2.77
N LEU A 31 -0.25 0.75 2.82
CA LEU A 31 -1.35 1.38 2.09
C LEU A 31 -1.47 2.85 2.47
N LYS A 32 -1.48 3.15 3.75
CA LYS A 32 -1.62 4.52 4.24
C LYS A 32 -0.49 5.39 3.73
N LYS A 33 0.75 4.91 3.79
CA LYS A 33 1.90 5.65 3.33
C LYS A 33 1.82 5.95 1.83
N LEU A 34 1.40 4.96 1.05
CA LEU A 34 1.25 5.14 -0.39
C LEU A 34 0.19 6.18 -0.73
N ILE A 35 -0.96 6.08 -0.07
CA ILE A 35 -2.07 7.01 -0.34
C ILE A 35 -1.74 8.43 0.10
N GLU A 36 -1.07 8.59 1.24
CA GLU A 36 -0.65 9.91 1.72
C GLU A 36 0.30 10.60 0.75
N ASN A 37 0.97 9.82 -0.08
CA ASN A 37 1.95 10.33 -1.06
C ASN A 37 1.52 10.01 -2.48
N LYS A 38 0.22 9.95 -2.75
CA LYS A 38 -0.25 9.53 -4.06
C LYS A 38 0.31 10.40 -5.18
N GLY A 39 0.65 9.74 -6.27
CA GLY A 39 1.26 10.40 -7.41
C GLY A 39 2.76 10.61 -7.27
N LYS A 40 3.34 10.30 -6.11
CA LYS A 40 4.77 10.51 -5.88
C LYS A 40 5.48 9.17 -5.77
N LEU A 41 6.68 9.11 -6.32
CA LEU A 41 7.52 7.93 -6.18
C LEU A 41 8.02 7.82 -4.73
N LEU A 42 7.73 6.69 -4.11
CA LEU A 42 8.32 6.34 -2.82
C LEU A 42 9.42 5.32 -3.09
N THR A 43 10.67 5.72 -2.89
CA THR A 43 11.78 4.81 -3.09
C THR A 43 11.77 3.72 -2.04
N TYR A 44 12.46 2.62 -2.32
CA TYR A 44 12.58 1.54 -1.33
C TYR A 44 13.08 2.07 0.00
N SER A 45 14.08 2.91 -0.04
CA SER A 45 14.69 3.49 1.14
C SER A 45 13.70 4.31 1.95
N ILE A 46 12.94 5.18 1.28
CA ILE A 46 11.94 6.03 1.94
C ILE A 46 10.86 5.16 2.58
N LEU A 47 10.37 4.15 1.86
CA LEU A 47 9.35 3.26 2.41
C LEU A 47 9.85 2.47 3.60
N LEU A 48 11.04 1.90 3.48
CA LEU A 48 11.61 1.09 4.56
C LEU A 48 11.86 1.93 5.81
N ASP A 49 12.43 3.13 5.65
CA ASP A 49 12.67 4.02 6.77
C ASP A 49 11.38 4.45 7.45
N SER A 50 10.37 4.79 6.64
CA SER A 50 9.08 5.22 7.15
C SER A 50 8.37 4.12 7.93
N LEU A 51 8.43 2.89 7.43
CA LEU A 51 7.83 1.74 8.10
C LEU A 51 8.57 1.43 9.41
N TRP A 52 9.89 1.54 9.38
CA TRP A 52 10.71 1.33 10.57
C TRP A 52 10.31 2.31 11.68
N ASP A 53 10.14 3.58 11.31
CA ASP A 53 9.74 4.63 12.26
C ASP A 53 8.38 4.35 12.88
N GLU A 54 7.53 3.60 12.20
CA GLU A 54 6.21 3.21 12.71
C GLU A 54 6.21 1.86 13.41
N GLY A 55 7.40 1.30 13.65
CA GLY A 55 7.52 0.04 14.35
C GLY A 55 7.44 -1.20 13.48
N VAL A 56 7.39 -1.05 12.16
CA VAL A 56 7.34 -2.18 11.23
C VAL A 56 8.78 -2.50 10.83
N GLN A 57 9.27 -3.64 11.29
CA GLN A 57 10.69 -4.01 11.16
C GLN A 57 10.96 -4.79 9.89
N ILE A 58 10.70 -4.15 8.75
CA ILE A 58 11.06 -4.68 7.44
C ILE A 58 12.29 -3.92 6.99
N THR A 59 13.37 -4.62 6.66
CA THR A 59 14.64 -3.99 6.34
C THR A 59 15.14 -4.25 4.93
N ASP A 60 14.46 -5.10 4.16
CA ASP A 60 14.93 -5.43 2.82
C ASP A 60 13.80 -5.33 1.78
N LYS A 61 14.22 -5.11 0.53
CA LYS A 61 13.30 -4.94 -0.59
C LYS A 61 12.42 -6.14 -0.86
N HIS A 62 12.98 -7.34 -0.64
CA HIS A 62 12.25 -8.57 -0.92
C HIS A 62 11.04 -8.71 0.00
N THR A 63 11.24 -8.53 1.30
CA THR A 63 10.16 -8.61 2.27
C THR A 63 9.13 -7.51 2.02
N LEU A 64 9.59 -6.31 1.67
CA LEU A 64 8.69 -5.23 1.29
C LEU A 64 7.84 -5.64 0.08
N ALA A 65 8.46 -6.19 -0.95
CA ALA A 65 7.74 -6.61 -2.15
C ALA A 65 6.70 -7.69 -1.86
N VAL A 66 7.04 -8.63 -0.98
CA VAL A 66 6.08 -9.68 -0.58
C VAL A 66 4.85 -9.05 0.06
N ASN A 67 5.05 -8.09 0.96
CA ASN A 67 3.94 -7.42 1.64
C ASN A 67 3.12 -6.56 0.68
N ILE A 68 3.78 -5.88 -0.24
CA ILE A 68 3.09 -5.08 -1.26
C ILE A 68 2.26 -5.98 -2.17
N ASN A 69 2.80 -7.13 -2.58
CA ASN A 69 2.05 -8.05 -3.42
C ASN A 69 0.84 -8.63 -2.69
N ARG A 70 0.96 -8.90 -1.39
CA ARG A 70 -0.18 -9.34 -0.59
C ARG A 70 -1.25 -8.25 -0.50
N LEU A 71 -0.82 -7.01 -0.31
CA LEU A 71 -1.72 -5.87 -0.28
C LEU A 71 -2.46 -5.75 -1.61
N ARG A 72 -1.72 -5.83 -2.73
CA ARG A 72 -2.32 -5.74 -4.06
C ARG A 72 -3.39 -6.79 -4.27
N LYS A 73 -3.14 -8.02 -3.87
CA LYS A 73 -4.11 -9.10 -4.05
C LYS A 73 -5.40 -8.83 -3.30
N LYS A 74 -5.33 -8.03 -2.25
CA LYS A 74 -6.51 -7.72 -1.43
C LYS A 74 -7.29 -6.51 -1.94
N ILE A 75 -6.62 -5.56 -2.58
CA ILE A 75 -7.26 -4.31 -2.97
C ILE A 75 -7.39 -4.09 -4.47
N GLU A 76 -6.65 -4.85 -5.30
CA GLU A 76 -6.67 -4.67 -6.75
C GLU A 76 -7.41 -5.81 -7.45
N THR A 77 -7.92 -5.51 -8.64
CA THR A 77 -8.48 -6.50 -9.56
C THR A 77 -7.85 -6.26 -10.92
N GLU A 78 -8.20 -7.07 -11.91
CA GLU A 78 -7.72 -6.85 -13.27
C GLU A 78 -8.11 -5.48 -13.81
N GLU A 79 -9.26 -4.98 -13.36
CA GLU A 79 -9.80 -3.70 -13.85
C GLU A 79 -9.44 -2.51 -12.98
N HIS A 80 -8.97 -2.76 -11.75
CA HIS A 80 -8.67 -1.69 -10.80
C HIS A 80 -7.27 -1.90 -10.23
N SER A 81 -6.33 -1.10 -10.70
CA SER A 81 -4.93 -1.17 -10.28
C SER A 81 -4.53 0.16 -9.67
N TYR A 82 -3.86 0.11 -8.53
CA TYR A 82 -3.51 1.31 -7.76
C TYR A 82 -2.02 1.48 -7.57
N ILE A 83 -1.28 0.38 -7.40
CA ILE A 83 0.14 0.44 -7.07
C ILE A 83 0.95 0.09 -8.31
N SER A 84 1.86 0.97 -8.67
CA SER A 84 2.75 0.76 -9.80
C SER A 84 4.18 0.56 -9.31
N ASN A 85 4.86 -0.42 -9.86
CA ASN A 85 6.28 -0.61 -9.62
C ASN A 85 7.06 0.33 -10.55
N VAL A 86 8.02 1.05 -9.97
CA VAL A 86 8.99 1.77 -10.79
C VAL A 86 10.28 0.97 -10.69
N TYR A 87 10.64 0.30 -11.77
CA TYR A 87 11.70 -0.70 -11.79
C TYR A 87 12.99 -0.17 -11.18
N GLY A 88 13.50 -0.91 -10.20
CA GLY A 88 14.76 -0.57 -9.54
C GLY A 88 14.70 0.62 -8.60
N MET A 89 13.54 1.27 -8.43
CA MET A 89 13.45 2.50 -7.65
C MET A 89 12.46 2.41 -6.49
N GLY A 90 11.25 1.95 -6.73
CA GLY A 90 10.24 1.89 -5.67
C GLY A 90 8.83 1.74 -6.21
N TYR A 91 7.89 2.38 -5.52
CA TYR A 91 6.47 2.23 -5.83
C TYR A 91 5.76 3.58 -5.87
N ILE A 92 4.68 3.64 -6.64
CA ILE A 92 3.82 4.82 -6.75
C ILE A 92 2.37 4.38 -6.58
N TRP A 93 1.60 5.13 -5.80
CA TRP A 93 0.15 5.04 -5.82
C TRP A 93 -0.32 5.88 -7.01
N LYS A 94 -0.92 5.25 -8.00
CA LYS A 94 -1.19 5.87 -9.29
C LYS A 94 -2.27 6.92 -9.27
N GLN A 95 -3.05 6.94 -8.27
CA GLN A 95 -4.20 7.83 -8.29
C GLN A 95 -4.19 8.79 -7.15
#